data_25a4f5de64498118a4c3fa54a57e658a
#
_entry.id   25a4f5de64498118a4c3fa54a57e658a
#
_cell.length_a   1.000
_cell.length_b   1.000
_cell.length_c   1.000
_cell.angle_alpha   90.00
_cell.angle_beta   90.00
_cell.angle_gamma   90.00
#
_symmetry.space_group_name_H-M   'P 1'
#
loop_
_entity.id
_entity.type
_entity.pdbx_description
1 polymer ?
#
loop_
_entity_poly.entity_id
_entity_poly.type
_entity_poly.pdbx_seq_one_letter_code
_entity_poly.pdbx_strand_id
1 'polypeptide(L)'
;LLGAEVLLEAGARLTWQARPDFEYAVLAENGPVTVNGVSAAHRTLAYIPPGSDTVVIQAGQSPVRVILLGGIPLGEQIVMWWNFVGRDHDEIVEYRRRYQAELGFEEPDPLDAGKPALFGPWPDGQPDPLPAPVLPTVRLRPRE
;
A
#
# COMPACT_ATOMS: atom_id res chain seq x y z
N LEU A 1 -4.27 -2.34 11.64
CA LEU A 1 -3.73 -2.92 10.41
C LEU A 1 -3.34 -4.38 10.65
N LEU A 2 -3.48 -5.21 9.63
CA LEU A 2 -3.04 -6.60 9.57
C LEU A 2 -2.12 -6.76 8.36
N GLY A 3 -0.99 -7.43 8.55
CA GLY A 3 -0.13 -7.91 7.48
C GLY A 3 0.45 -9.25 7.91
N ALA A 4 0.28 -10.29 7.08
CA ALA A 4 0.78 -11.63 7.37
C ALA A 4 1.18 -12.36 6.10
N GLU A 5 2.23 -13.16 6.21
CA GLU A 5 2.55 -14.20 5.25
C GLU A 5 1.92 -15.51 5.74
N VAL A 6 1.27 -16.23 4.84
CA VAL A 6 0.66 -17.52 5.15
C VAL A 6 1.14 -18.56 4.15
N LEU A 7 1.68 -19.66 4.65
CA LEU A 7 2.08 -20.83 3.89
C LEU A 7 1.03 -21.93 4.10
N LEU A 8 0.43 -22.40 3.04
CA LEU A 8 -0.56 -23.47 3.07
C LEU A 8 -0.04 -24.68 2.31
N GLU A 9 -0.06 -25.84 2.94
CA GLU A 9 0.21 -27.10 2.27
C GLU A 9 -0.88 -27.43 1.24
N ALA A 10 -0.58 -28.33 0.31
CA ALA A 10 -1.53 -28.77 -0.69
C ALA A 10 -2.85 -29.22 -0.05
N GLY A 11 -3.98 -28.71 -0.52
CA GLY A 11 -5.30 -28.98 -0.01
C GLY A 11 -5.62 -28.38 1.37
N ALA A 12 -4.68 -27.70 2.01
CA ALA A 12 -4.90 -27.10 3.31
C ALA A 12 -5.93 -25.95 3.25
N ARG A 13 -6.67 -25.83 4.34
CA ARG A 13 -7.69 -24.79 4.51
C ARG A 13 -7.42 -24.02 5.80
N LEU A 14 -7.25 -22.72 5.68
CA LEU A 14 -7.20 -21.79 6.80
C LEU A 14 -8.57 -21.13 6.97
N THR A 15 -9.08 -21.13 8.18
CA THR A 15 -10.29 -20.36 8.55
C THR A 15 -9.96 -19.58 9.80
N TRP A 16 -10.21 -18.25 9.80
CA TRP A 16 -10.03 -17.44 11.01
C TRP A 16 -11.20 -16.52 11.26
N GLN A 17 -11.35 -16.13 12.51
CA GLN A 17 -12.32 -15.10 12.92
C GLN A 17 -11.78 -13.74 12.48
N ALA A 18 -12.44 -13.12 11.52
CA ALA A 18 -12.10 -11.82 10.99
C ALA A 18 -12.81 -10.70 11.77
N ARG A 19 -12.26 -9.52 11.73
CA ARG A 19 -12.93 -8.31 12.23
C ARG A 19 -13.88 -7.80 11.16
N PRO A 20 -15.18 -7.67 11.45
CA PRO A 20 -16.15 -7.25 10.45
C PRO A 20 -16.01 -5.77 10.03
N ASP A 21 -15.31 -4.96 10.81
CA ASP A 21 -14.99 -3.57 10.47
C ASP A 21 -13.73 -3.42 9.59
N PHE A 22 -13.04 -4.53 9.27
CA PHE A 22 -11.88 -4.54 8.38
C PHE A 22 -12.27 -4.91 6.95
N GLU A 23 -11.59 -4.34 5.99
CA GLU A 23 -11.43 -4.90 4.67
C GLU A 23 -10.18 -5.78 4.64
N TYR A 24 -10.16 -6.77 3.74
CA TYR A 24 -9.01 -7.67 3.58
C TYR A 24 -8.63 -7.84 2.12
N ALA A 25 -7.36 -8.16 1.91
CA ALA A 25 -6.84 -8.55 0.61
C ALA A 25 -5.93 -9.77 0.77
N VAL A 26 -6.11 -10.74 -0.12
CA VAL A 26 -5.29 -11.96 -0.19
C VAL A 26 -4.60 -12.00 -1.54
N LEU A 27 -3.28 -11.84 -1.55
CA LEU A 27 -2.47 -11.97 -2.76
C LEU A 27 -1.96 -13.40 -2.88
N ALA A 28 -2.36 -14.10 -3.93
CA ALA A 28 -1.87 -15.43 -4.29
C ALA A 28 -0.51 -15.31 -5.01
N GLU A 29 0.60 -15.61 -4.33
CA GLU A 29 1.95 -15.34 -4.85
C GLU A 29 2.46 -16.42 -5.83
N ASN A 30 2.35 -17.68 -5.49
CA ASN A 30 2.97 -18.77 -6.25
C ASN A 30 2.02 -19.87 -6.74
N GLY A 31 0.70 -19.61 -6.70
CA GLY A 31 -0.30 -20.55 -7.17
C GLY A 31 -1.72 -20.04 -6.93
N PRO A 32 -2.73 -20.69 -7.51
CA PRO A 32 -4.11 -20.30 -7.28
C PRO A 32 -4.58 -20.72 -5.89
N VAL A 33 -5.46 -19.90 -5.31
CA VAL A 33 -6.16 -20.18 -4.04
C VAL A 33 -7.66 -19.96 -4.20
N THR A 34 -8.44 -20.49 -3.29
CA THR A 34 -9.85 -20.11 -3.14
C THR A 34 -10.00 -19.26 -1.89
N VAL A 35 -10.59 -18.09 -2.02
CA VAL A 35 -10.86 -17.15 -0.92
C VAL A 35 -12.36 -16.98 -0.78
N ASN A 36 -12.94 -17.36 0.36
CA ASN A 36 -14.39 -17.37 0.60
C ASN A 36 -15.18 -18.04 -0.55
N GLY A 37 -14.65 -19.13 -1.12
CA GLY A 37 -15.28 -19.86 -2.22
C GLY A 37 -15.01 -19.30 -3.63
N VAL A 38 -14.34 -18.14 -3.75
CA VAL A 38 -13.99 -17.53 -5.04
C VAL A 38 -12.54 -17.85 -5.39
N SER A 39 -12.29 -18.30 -6.61
CA SER A 39 -10.93 -18.62 -7.08
C SER A 39 -10.15 -17.33 -7.37
N ALA A 40 -8.98 -17.23 -6.80
CA ALA A 40 -7.95 -16.22 -7.09
C ALA A 40 -6.77 -16.89 -7.78
N ALA A 41 -6.46 -16.46 -8.99
CA ALA A 41 -5.34 -16.99 -9.78
C ALA A 41 -3.99 -16.52 -9.19
N HIS A 42 -2.90 -17.14 -9.66
CA HIS A 42 -1.55 -16.70 -9.37
C HIS A 42 -1.37 -15.19 -9.66
N ARG A 43 -0.78 -14.46 -8.72
CA ARG A 43 -0.57 -13.00 -8.76
C ARG A 43 -1.86 -12.18 -8.83
N THR A 44 -2.96 -12.74 -8.36
CA THR A 44 -4.23 -12.03 -8.23
C THR A 44 -4.47 -11.66 -6.78
N LEU A 45 -4.94 -10.44 -6.56
CA LEU A 45 -5.38 -9.96 -5.26
C LEU A 45 -6.88 -10.20 -5.14
N ALA A 46 -7.28 -11.08 -4.22
CA ALA A 46 -8.68 -11.23 -3.85
C ALA A 46 -9.04 -10.21 -2.78
N TYR A 47 -10.02 -9.37 -3.04
CA TYR A 47 -10.52 -8.35 -2.13
C TYR A 47 -11.76 -8.83 -1.38
N ILE A 48 -11.82 -8.58 -0.08
CA ILE A 48 -12.95 -8.88 0.80
C ILE A 48 -13.39 -7.58 1.45
N PRO A 49 -14.59 -7.08 1.13
CA PRO A 49 -15.10 -5.85 1.74
C PRO A 49 -15.41 -6.04 3.22
N PRO A 50 -15.56 -4.94 4.00
CA PRO A 50 -16.05 -5.00 5.37
C PRO A 50 -17.37 -5.76 5.49
N GLY A 51 -17.63 -6.34 6.65
CA GLY A 51 -18.84 -7.08 6.97
C GLY A 51 -18.64 -8.59 7.14
N SER A 52 -17.47 -9.12 6.82
CA SER A 52 -17.15 -10.54 7.03
C SER A 52 -16.61 -10.77 8.44
N ASP A 53 -17.20 -11.66 9.19
CA ASP A 53 -16.71 -12.13 10.50
C ASP A 53 -15.79 -13.34 10.38
N THR A 54 -15.72 -13.95 9.20
CA THR A 54 -14.90 -15.12 8.91
C THR A 54 -14.29 -15.01 7.54
N VAL A 55 -13.00 -15.34 7.42
CA VAL A 55 -12.30 -15.47 6.15
C VAL A 55 -11.73 -16.86 6.02
N VAL A 56 -11.92 -17.45 4.83
CA VAL A 56 -11.47 -18.79 4.49
C VAL A 56 -10.54 -18.72 3.28
N ILE A 57 -9.31 -19.25 3.43
CA ILE A 57 -8.37 -19.44 2.33
C ILE A 57 -8.11 -20.94 2.17
N GLN A 58 -8.19 -21.44 0.98
CA GLN A 58 -7.95 -22.85 0.67
C GLN A 58 -6.94 -22.99 -0.47
N ALA A 59 -5.88 -23.76 -0.21
CA ALA A 59 -4.93 -24.15 -1.23
C ALA A 59 -5.53 -25.21 -2.17
N GLY A 60 -5.08 -25.19 -3.44
CA GLY A 60 -5.36 -26.25 -4.40
C GLY A 60 -4.52 -27.51 -4.16
N GLN A 61 -4.13 -28.18 -5.24
CA GLN A 61 -3.35 -29.43 -5.17
C GLN A 61 -1.84 -29.22 -4.94
N SER A 62 -1.39 -27.98 -4.84
CA SER A 62 0.00 -27.64 -4.57
C SER A 62 0.10 -26.70 -3.37
N PRO A 63 1.23 -26.71 -2.63
CA PRO A 63 1.48 -25.73 -1.60
C PRO A 63 1.44 -24.32 -2.16
N VAL A 64 0.92 -23.38 -1.39
CA VAL A 64 0.78 -22.00 -1.81
C VAL A 64 1.23 -21.03 -0.72
N ARG A 65 1.85 -19.92 -1.15
CA ARG A 65 2.19 -18.77 -0.35
C ARG A 65 1.24 -17.64 -0.67
N VAL A 66 0.65 -17.05 0.34
CA VAL A 66 -0.21 -15.88 0.21
C VAL A 66 0.24 -14.77 1.14
N ILE A 67 0.05 -13.54 0.70
CA ILE A 67 0.16 -12.36 1.56
C ILE A 67 -1.25 -11.92 1.92
N LEU A 68 -1.50 -11.83 3.20
CA LEU A 68 -2.76 -11.35 3.77
C LEU A 68 -2.56 -9.93 4.29
N LEU A 69 -3.38 -9.02 3.81
CA LEU A 69 -3.44 -7.63 4.27
C LEU A 69 -4.84 -7.36 4.82
N GLY A 70 -4.94 -6.44 5.76
CA GLY A 70 -6.25 -6.00 6.26
C GLY A 70 -6.17 -4.76 7.16
N GLY A 71 -7.29 -4.07 7.25
CA GLY A 71 -7.42 -2.88 8.08
C GLY A 71 -8.80 -2.26 8.01
N ILE A 72 -9.04 -1.30 8.86
CA ILE A 72 -10.21 -0.43 8.74
C ILE A 72 -10.07 0.34 7.41
N PRO A 73 -11.11 0.38 6.57
CA PRO A 73 -11.10 1.18 5.35
C PRO A 73 -10.68 2.62 5.62
N LEU A 74 -9.81 3.16 4.77
CA LEU A 74 -9.29 4.51 4.97
C LEU A 74 -10.41 5.57 4.96
N GLY A 75 -11.49 5.34 4.19
CA GLY A 75 -12.63 6.26 4.09
C GLY A 75 -12.33 7.57 3.38
N GLU A 76 -11.13 7.72 2.84
CA GLU A 76 -10.66 8.91 2.14
C GLU A 76 -10.16 8.53 0.75
N GLN A 77 -10.34 9.42 -0.19
CA GLN A 77 -9.70 9.30 -1.50
C GLN A 77 -8.24 9.69 -1.38
N ILE A 78 -7.37 8.96 -2.08
CA ILE A 78 -5.94 9.23 -2.10
C ILE A 78 -5.47 9.55 -3.52
N VAL A 79 -4.50 10.47 -3.61
CA VAL A 79 -3.77 10.77 -4.82
C VAL A 79 -2.37 10.19 -4.67
N MET A 80 -1.94 9.43 -5.67
CA MET A 80 -0.58 8.91 -5.74
C MET A 80 0.12 9.50 -6.97
N TRP A 81 1.28 10.04 -6.76
CA TRP A 81 2.12 10.49 -7.85
C TRP A 81 3.60 10.28 -7.49
N TRP A 82 4.34 9.62 -8.36
CA TRP A 82 5.70 9.16 -8.12
C TRP A 82 5.76 8.35 -6.80
N ASN A 83 6.51 8.79 -5.78
CA ASN A 83 6.60 8.15 -4.46
C ASN A 83 5.80 8.89 -3.38
N PHE A 84 4.97 9.86 -3.75
CA PHE A 84 4.14 10.60 -2.81
C PHE A 84 2.70 10.09 -2.80
N VAL A 85 2.14 10.03 -1.61
CA VAL A 85 0.73 9.72 -1.36
C VAL A 85 0.15 10.86 -0.54
N GLY A 86 -0.91 11.46 -1.03
CA GLY A 86 -1.61 12.56 -0.37
C GLY A 86 -3.12 12.46 -0.56
N ARG A 87 -3.87 13.32 0.07
CA ARG A 87 -5.34 13.39 -0.05
C ARG A 87 -5.79 14.14 -1.29
N ASP A 88 -4.96 15.06 -1.76
CA ASP A 88 -5.24 15.88 -2.93
C ASP A 88 -3.95 16.28 -3.67
N HIS A 89 -4.14 17.01 -4.76
CA HIS A 89 -3.04 17.51 -5.59
C HIS A 89 -2.11 18.45 -4.81
N ASP A 90 -2.68 19.31 -3.98
CA ASP A 90 -1.91 20.38 -3.32
C ASP A 90 -0.98 19.79 -2.25
N GLU A 91 -1.40 18.73 -1.56
CA GLU A 91 -0.50 17.94 -0.69
C GLU A 91 0.64 17.31 -1.48
N ILE A 92 0.40 16.77 -2.67
CA ILE A 92 1.47 16.20 -3.50
C ILE A 92 2.46 17.29 -3.95
N VAL A 93 1.97 18.48 -4.32
CA VAL A 93 2.83 19.63 -4.66
C VAL A 93 3.72 20.00 -3.49
N GLU A 94 3.14 20.09 -2.29
CA GLU A 94 3.86 20.42 -1.07
C GLU A 94 4.90 19.34 -0.71
N TYR A 95 4.53 18.05 -0.78
CA TYR A 95 5.47 16.96 -0.50
C TYR A 95 6.64 16.93 -1.46
N ARG A 96 6.39 17.13 -2.77
CA ARG A 96 7.47 17.24 -3.76
C ARG A 96 8.41 18.40 -3.43
N ARG A 97 7.86 19.59 -3.18
CA ARG A 97 8.63 20.78 -2.87
C ARG A 97 9.52 20.57 -1.64
N ARG A 98 8.95 20.05 -0.56
CA ARG A 98 9.69 19.77 0.67
C ARG A 98 10.74 18.68 0.49
N TYR A 99 10.40 17.61 -0.21
CA TYR A 99 11.36 16.52 -0.53
C TYR A 99 12.58 17.08 -1.28
N GLN A 100 12.35 17.87 -2.32
CA GLN A 100 13.43 18.47 -3.10
C GLN A 100 14.33 19.39 -2.27
N ALA A 101 13.74 20.21 -1.42
CA ALA A 101 14.46 21.12 -0.55
C ALA A 101 15.22 20.40 0.58
N GLU A 102 14.56 19.48 1.28
CA GLU A 102 15.14 18.75 2.42
C GLU A 102 16.30 17.83 2.00
N LEU A 103 16.31 17.34 0.76
CA LEU A 103 17.39 16.53 0.20
C LEU A 103 18.41 17.34 -0.65
N GLY A 104 18.27 18.65 -0.70
CA GLY A 104 19.25 19.56 -1.32
C GLY A 104 19.18 19.64 -2.85
N PHE A 105 18.06 19.23 -3.47
CA PHE A 105 17.85 19.36 -4.91
C PHE A 105 17.31 20.73 -5.34
N GLU A 106 16.58 21.40 -4.44
CA GLU A 106 16.01 22.73 -4.66
C GLU A 106 16.22 23.61 -3.40
N GLU A 107 16.20 24.92 -3.56
CA GLU A 107 16.29 25.84 -2.44
C GLU A 107 15.08 25.71 -1.50
N PRO A 108 15.30 25.74 -0.17
CA PRO A 108 14.22 25.68 0.79
C PRO A 108 13.34 26.91 0.76
N ASP A 109 12.04 26.73 0.92
CA ASP A 109 11.09 27.83 1.07
C ASP A 109 11.30 28.48 2.46
N PRO A 110 11.46 29.81 2.54
CA PRO A 110 11.55 30.52 3.83
C PRO A 110 10.38 30.24 4.78
N LEU A 111 9.20 29.89 4.26
CA LEU A 111 8.00 29.52 5.03
C LEU A 111 8.14 28.18 5.77
N ASP A 112 9.15 27.39 5.44
CA ASP A 112 9.44 26.12 6.13
C ASP A 112 10.48 26.26 7.23
N ALA A 113 11.03 27.45 7.42
CA ALA A 113 12.00 27.71 8.47
C ALA A 113 11.45 27.32 9.85
N GLY A 114 12.13 26.39 10.51
CA GLY A 114 11.73 25.87 11.83
C GLY A 114 10.66 24.77 11.83
N LYS A 115 10.13 24.37 10.67
CA LYS A 115 9.27 23.19 10.59
C LYS A 115 10.10 21.91 10.70
N PRO A 116 9.57 20.83 11.31
CA PRO A 116 10.25 19.54 11.32
C PRO A 116 10.37 18.99 9.88
N ALA A 117 11.48 18.32 9.60
CA ALA A 117 11.67 17.63 8.33
C ALA A 117 10.65 16.50 8.16
N LEU A 118 10.15 16.34 6.94
CA LEU A 118 9.22 15.25 6.57
C LEU A 118 9.99 14.04 6.01
N PHE A 119 11.10 14.25 5.31
CA PHE A 119 11.79 13.23 4.52
C PHE A 119 13.23 12.96 4.96
N GLY A 120 13.82 13.81 5.79
CA GLY A 120 15.23 13.73 6.16
C GLY A 120 15.46 13.21 7.56
N PRO A 121 16.72 12.96 7.98
CA PRO A 121 17.90 12.90 7.11
C PRO A 121 17.95 11.63 6.28
N TRP A 122 18.66 11.68 5.14
CA TRP A 122 18.87 10.47 4.31
C TRP A 122 19.82 9.51 5.05
N PRO A 123 19.51 8.20 5.14
CA PRO A 123 20.31 7.26 5.91
C PRO A 123 21.70 7.05 5.32
N ASP A 124 22.72 6.98 6.18
CA ASP A 124 24.08 6.66 5.77
C ASP A 124 24.18 5.27 5.14
N GLY A 125 25.05 5.14 4.13
CA GLY A 125 25.29 3.86 3.45
C GLY A 125 24.21 3.42 2.47
N GLN A 126 23.20 4.23 2.24
CA GLN A 126 22.22 4.04 1.16
C GLN A 126 22.70 4.71 -0.14
N PRO A 127 22.23 4.24 -1.32
CA PRO A 127 22.44 4.97 -2.57
C PRO A 127 21.88 6.40 -2.45
N ASP A 128 22.46 7.33 -3.19
CA ASP A 128 21.99 8.72 -3.20
C ASP A 128 20.49 8.79 -3.54
N PRO A 129 19.75 9.70 -2.89
CA PRO A 129 18.34 9.89 -3.19
C PRO A 129 18.15 10.37 -4.63
N LEU A 130 17.05 9.97 -5.25
CA LEU A 130 16.70 10.43 -6.60
C LEU A 130 15.85 11.70 -6.52
N PRO A 131 16.14 12.73 -7.32
CA PRO A 131 15.29 13.89 -7.38
C PRO A 131 13.90 13.53 -7.90
N ALA A 132 12.86 14.11 -7.29
CA ALA A 132 11.50 13.93 -7.76
C ALA A 132 11.32 14.60 -9.14
N PRO A 133 10.58 13.98 -10.08
CA PRO A 133 10.36 14.58 -11.38
C PRO A 133 9.58 15.90 -11.29
N VAL A 134 9.50 16.61 -12.40
CA VAL A 134 8.66 17.80 -12.52
C VAL A 134 7.19 17.37 -12.48
N LEU A 135 6.38 18.08 -11.71
CA LEU A 135 4.93 17.83 -11.66
C LEU A 135 4.30 17.98 -13.07
N PRO A 136 3.29 17.15 -13.38
CA PRO A 136 2.54 17.33 -14.61
C PRO A 136 1.79 18.66 -14.61
N THR A 137 1.55 19.21 -15.79
CA THR A 137 0.81 20.48 -15.97
C THR A 137 -0.69 20.35 -15.68
N VAL A 138 -1.19 19.11 -15.50
CA VAL A 138 -2.58 18.81 -15.16
C VAL A 138 -2.71 18.55 -13.67
N ARG A 139 -3.87 18.93 -13.09
CA ARG A 139 -4.16 18.64 -11.70
C ARG A 139 -4.32 17.14 -11.49
N LEU A 140 -3.56 16.58 -10.55
CA LEU A 140 -3.69 15.18 -10.14
C LEU A 140 -5.06 14.94 -9.52
N ARG A 141 -5.61 13.76 -9.77
CA ARG A 141 -6.90 13.33 -9.22
C ARG A 141 -6.76 11.93 -8.59
N PRO A 142 -7.59 11.59 -7.60
CA PRO A 142 -7.70 10.23 -7.11
C PRO A 142 -8.02 9.27 -8.26
N ARG A 143 -7.55 8.04 -8.15
CA ARG A 143 -7.99 6.96 -9.04
C ARG A 143 -9.36 6.47 -8.55
N GLU A 144 -10.28 6.33 -9.47
CA GLU A 144 -11.57 5.67 -9.26
C GLU A 144 -11.39 4.15 -9.24
#